data_16e4ca5c51fa4ff192b83aacd4f5b90c
#
_entry.id   16e4ca5c51fa4ff192b83aacd4f5b90c
#
_cell.length_a   1.000
_cell.length_b   1.000
_cell.length_c   1.000
_cell.angle_alpha   90.00
_cell.angle_beta   90.00
_cell.angle_gamma   90.00
#
_symmetry.space_group_name_H-M   'P 1'
#
loop_
_entity.id
_entity.type
_entity.pdbx_description
1 polymer ?
#
loop_
_entity_poly.entity_id
_entity_poly.type
_entity_poly.pdbx_seq_one_letter_code
_entity_poly.pdbx_strand_id
1 'polypeptide(L)'
;MVRLTWKPVDSRSDPDFVVAPDERLSWPRTLGLGAQHVVAMFGATFLVPVLTGFPPATTLLFSGVGTVLFLLITGNRLPSYLGSSFSVIAPVTAAVAAQGTGSALGGIVAVGVLLIIVGGVVHLAGTRWLDLTLPPVVTGAVVALIGFNL
;
A
#
# COMPACT_ATOMS: atom_id res chain seq x y z
N MET A 1 -4.60 11.78 19.25
CA MET A 1 -4.94 10.64 20.10
C MET A 1 -5.41 9.50 19.19
N VAL A 2 -4.68 8.39 19.12
CA VAL A 2 -5.01 7.25 18.28
C VAL A 2 -6.26 6.58 18.86
N ARG A 3 -7.37 6.58 18.13
CA ARG A 3 -8.58 5.84 18.54
C ARG A 3 -8.45 4.39 18.07
N LEU A 4 -8.20 3.48 18.99
CA LEU A 4 -8.18 2.03 18.75
C LEU A 4 -9.56 1.37 18.90
N THR A 5 -10.59 2.15 19.18
CA THR A 5 -11.95 1.63 19.39
C THR A 5 -12.84 2.02 18.21
N TRP A 6 -13.27 1.01 17.45
CA TRP A 6 -14.25 1.18 16.37
C TRP A 6 -15.66 0.90 16.87
N LYS A 7 -16.61 1.70 16.41
CA LYS A 7 -18.03 1.46 16.69
C LYS A 7 -18.54 0.29 15.84
N PRO A 8 -19.14 -0.75 16.43
CA PRO A 8 -19.74 -1.83 15.66
C PRO A 8 -20.98 -1.31 14.92
N VAL A 9 -21.08 -1.62 13.63
CA VAL A 9 -22.22 -1.25 12.79
C VAL A 9 -22.80 -2.50 12.14
N ASP A 10 -24.12 -2.56 12.04
CA ASP A 10 -24.85 -3.65 11.38
C ASP A 10 -25.32 -3.20 9.99
N SER A 11 -24.73 -3.80 8.96
CA SER A 11 -24.99 -3.46 7.54
C SER A 11 -26.20 -4.19 6.94
N ARG A 12 -27.07 -4.78 7.77
CA ARG A 12 -28.12 -5.71 7.27
C ARG A 12 -29.26 -5.05 6.51
N SER A 13 -29.37 -3.74 6.52
CA SER A 13 -30.58 -3.04 6.08
C SER A 13 -30.40 -2.09 4.88
N ASP A 14 -29.17 -1.81 4.44
CA ASP A 14 -28.92 -0.82 3.39
C ASP A 14 -27.89 -1.36 2.36
N PRO A 15 -28.27 -1.49 1.06
CA PRO A 15 -27.37 -1.92 0.01
C PRO A 15 -26.24 -0.90 -0.29
N ASP A 16 -26.46 0.37 0.02
CA ASP A 16 -25.49 1.45 -0.22
C ASP A 16 -24.66 1.79 1.04
N PHE A 17 -24.73 0.92 2.06
CA PHE A 17 -24.04 1.13 3.32
C PHE A 17 -22.52 1.11 3.17
N VAL A 18 -21.86 2.19 3.56
CA VAL A 18 -20.40 2.32 3.60
C VAL A 18 -19.92 2.39 5.05
N VAL A 19 -18.98 1.52 5.40
CA VAL A 19 -18.35 1.53 6.74
C VAL A 19 -17.42 2.72 6.85
N ALA A 20 -17.69 3.62 7.78
CA ALA A 20 -16.84 4.79 8.03
C ALA A 20 -15.49 4.39 8.69
N PRO A 21 -14.44 5.23 8.61
CA PRO A 21 -13.11 4.92 9.17
C PRO A 21 -13.09 4.67 10.69
N ASP A 22 -14.09 5.15 11.42
CA ASP A 22 -14.24 4.94 12.87
C ASP A 22 -15.22 3.82 13.22
N GLU A 23 -15.69 3.09 12.20
CA GLU A 23 -16.66 2.01 12.32
C GLU A 23 -16.04 0.65 11.94
N ARG A 24 -16.65 -0.42 12.39
CA ARG A 24 -16.31 -1.79 11.99
C ARG A 24 -17.56 -2.65 11.86
N LEU A 25 -17.46 -3.65 11.02
CA LEU A 25 -18.47 -4.72 10.94
C LEU A 25 -18.39 -5.64 12.17
N SER A 26 -19.33 -6.56 12.28
CA SER A 26 -19.28 -7.64 13.28
C SER A 26 -17.96 -8.42 13.15
N TRP A 27 -17.41 -8.91 14.25
CA TRP A 27 -16.13 -9.63 14.27
C TRP A 27 -16.01 -10.76 13.24
N PRO A 28 -17.03 -11.65 13.07
CA PRO A 28 -16.93 -12.71 12.07
C PRO A 28 -16.77 -12.16 10.63
N ARG A 29 -17.47 -11.08 10.28
CA ARG A 29 -17.36 -10.45 8.96
C ARG A 29 -16.01 -9.75 8.80
N THR A 30 -15.56 -9.02 9.81
CA THR A 30 -14.25 -8.35 9.80
C THR A 30 -13.12 -9.36 9.63
N LEU A 31 -13.16 -10.49 10.34
CA LEU A 31 -12.17 -11.56 10.21
C LEU A 31 -12.24 -12.22 8.84
N GLY A 32 -13.45 -12.46 8.31
CA GLY A 32 -13.63 -13.02 6.96
C GLY A 32 -13.04 -12.13 5.87
N LEU A 33 -13.33 -10.82 5.93
CA LEU A 33 -12.75 -9.84 5.01
C LEU A 33 -11.22 -9.70 5.18
N GLY A 34 -10.73 -9.76 6.43
CA GLY A 34 -9.30 -9.78 6.71
C GLY A 34 -8.60 -11.00 6.12
N ALA A 35 -9.17 -12.18 6.27
CA ALA A 35 -8.65 -13.41 5.66
C ALA A 35 -8.67 -13.34 4.12
N GLN A 36 -9.74 -12.82 3.52
CA GLN A 36 -9.81 -12.56 2.08
C GLN A 36 -8.69 -11.61 1.63
N HIS A 37 -8.45 -10.55 2.39
CA HIS A 37 -7.38 -9.58 2.08
C HIS A 37 -5.99 -10.22 2.14
N VAL A 38 -5.72 -11.08 3.13
CA VAL A 38 -4.46 -11.83 3.23
C VAL A 38 -4.26 -12.69 1.97
N VAL A 39 -5.29 -13.39 1.51
CA VAL A 39 -5.20 -14.21 0.28
C VAL A 39 -4.96 -13.35 -0.95
N ALA A 40 -5.68 -12.22 -1.08
CA ALA A 40 -5.55 -11.32 -2.22
C ALA A 40 -4.15 -10.67 -2.29
N MET A 41 -3.56 -10.32 -1.15
CA MET A 41 -2.25 -9.67 -1.08
C MET A 41 -1.07 -10.64 -1.03
N PHE A 42 -1.33 -11.93 -0.81
CA PHE A 42 -0.29 -12.95 -0.68
C PHE A 42 0.64 -13.00 -1.90
N GLY A 43 0.07 -12.97 -3.11
CA GLY A 43 0.84 -13.02 -4.35
C GLY A 43 1.90 -11.90 -4.41
N ALA A 44 1.48 -10.65 -4.28
CA ALA A 44 2.41 -9.52 -4.32
C ALA A 44 3.40 -9.53 -3.15
N THR A 45 2.94 -9.85 -1.95
CA THR A 45 3.77 -9.79 -0.74
C THR A 45 4.88 -10.84 -0.74
N PHE A 46 4.62 -12.03 -1.31
CA PHE A 46 5.58 -13.14 -1.34
C PHE A 46 6.38 -13.18 -2.65
N LEU A 47 5.71 -12.99 -3.78
CA LEU A 47 6.34 -13.16 -5.10
C LEU A 47 7.34 -12.05 -5.41
N VAL A 48 7.04 -10.80 -5.06
CA VAL A 48 7.93 -9.66 -5.33
C VAL A 48 9.32 -9.83 -4.70
N PRO A 49 9.47 -10.13 -3.38
CA PRO A 49 10.78 -10.36 -2.82
C PRO A 49 11.52 -11.55 -3.46
N VAL A 50 10.83 -12.63 -3.80
CA VAL A 50 11.43 -13.77 -4.49
C VAL A 50 12.00 -13.38 -5.86
N LEU A 51 11.23 -12.64 -6.66
CA LEU A 51 11.65 -12.20 -8.00
C LEU A 51 12.76 -11.14 -7.96
N THR A 52 12.78 -10.30 -6.93
CA THR A 52 13.81 -9.25 -6.77
C THR A 52 15.05 -9.71 -6.03
N GLY A 53 15.07 -10.95 -5.53
CA GLY A 53 16.20 -11.52 -4.78
C GLY A 53 16.28 -11.06 -3.32
N PHE A 54 15.27 -10.38 -2.79
CA PHE A 54 15.21 -10.03 -1.37
C PHE A 54 14.71 -11.20 -0.51
N PRO A 55 15.16 -11.33 0.76
CA PRO A 55 14.65 -12.33 1.67
C PRO A 55 13.16 -12.12 1.98
N PRO A 56 12.25 -13.06 1.64
CA PRO A 56 10.82 -12.89 1.84
C PRO A 56 10.43 -12.63 3.30
N ALA A 57 11.09 -13.33 4.26
CA ALA A 57 10.82 -13.16 5.68
C ALA A 57 11.10 -11.73 6.16
N THR A 58 12.22 -11.14 5.72
CA THR A 58 12.59 -9.76 6.05
C THR A 58 11.61 -8.77 5.44
N THR A 59 11.24 -8.98 4.18
CA THR A 59 10.28 -8.11 3.48
C THR A 59 8.90 -8.15 4.14
N LEU A 60 8.43 -9.34 4.53
CA LEU A 60 7.18 -9.52 5.28
C LEU A 60 7.22 -8.79 6.62
N LEU A 61 8.32 -8.94 7.38
CA LEU A 61 8.49 -8.25 8.65
C LEU A 61 8.38 -6.73 8.50
N PHE A 62 9.11 -6.16 7.53
CA PHE A 62 9.09 -4.71 7.31
C PHE A 62 7.77 -4.22 6.72
N SER A 63 7.06 -5.01 5.92
CA SER A 63 5.69 -4.71 5.49
C SER A 63 4.74 -4.63 6.68
N GLY A 64 4.85 -5.57 7.63
CA GLY A 64 4.08 -5.55 8.87
C GLY A 64 4.40 -4.33 9.73
N VAL A 65 5.68 -4.06 9.99
CA VAL A 65 6.13 -2.87 10.74
C VAL A 65 5.66 -1.59 10.06
N GLY A 66 5.84 -1.46 8.75
CA GLY A 66 5.40 -0.31 7.96
C GLY A 66 3.90 -0.08 8.06
N THR A 67 3.10 -1.15 7.95
CA THR A 67 1.64 -1.09 8.10
C THR A 67 1.23 -0.61 9.49
N VAL A 68 1.84 -1.14 10.55
CA VAL A 68 1.57 -0.70 11.93
C VAL A 68 1.95 0.77 12.13
N LEU A 69 3.12 1.18 11.66
CA LEU A 69 3.55 2.59 11.73
C LEU A 69 2.59 3.51 10.97
N PHE A 70 2.14 3.10 9.77
CA PHE A 70 1.18 3.86 8.99
C PHE A 70 -0.15 4.03 9.74
N LEU A 71 -0.68 2.96 10.34
CA LEU A 71 -1.91 3.02 11.14
C LEU A 71 -1.75 3.95 12.35
N LEU A 72 -0.59 3.95 13.00
CA LEU A 72 -0.32 4.85 14.12
C LEU A 72 -0.23 6.31 13.68
N ILE A 73 0.48 6.60 12.59
CA ILE A 73 0.67 7.95 12.04
C ILE A 73 -0.66 8.53 11.55
N THR A 74 -1.47 7.74 10.86
CA THR A 74 -2.79 8.17 10.34
C THR A 74 -3.89 8.17 11.41
N GLY A 75 -3.56 7.75 12.63
CA GLY A 75 -4.55 7.65 13.72
C GLY A 75 -5.65 6.64 13.42
N ASN A 76 -5.34 5.62 12.61
CA ASN A 76 -6.26 4.57 12.19
C ASN A 76 -7.46 5.09 11.36
N ARG A 77 -7.30 6.21 10.67
CA ARG A 77 -8.34 6.80 9.80
C ARG A 77 -8.29 6.28 8.38
N LEU A 78 -7.16 5.72 7.96
CA LEU A 78 -6.93 5.20 6.62
C LEU A 78 -6.54 3.72 6.76
N PRO A 79 -7.48 2.78 6.58
CA PRO A 79 -7.15 1.36 6.56
C PRO A 79 -6.36 1.07 5.28
N SER A 80 -5.07 0.83 5.41
CA SER A 80 -4.20 0.47 4.30
C SER A 80 -3.17 -0.54 4.72
N TYR A 81 -2.88 -1.48 3.82
CA TYR A 81 -1.78 -2.41 3.93
C TYR A 81 -0.60 -1.88 3.11
N LEU A 82 0.56 -1.75 3.76
CA LEU A 82 1.80 -1.37 3.10
C LEU A 82 2.61 -2.62 2.78
N GLY A 83 2.47 -3.12 1.57
CA GLY A 83 3.18 -4.29 1.07
C GLY A 83 3.96 -4.01 -0.20
N SER A 84 4.58 -5.07 -0.72
CA SER A 84 5.31 -5.03 -1.98
C SER A 84 4.35 -4.75 -3.15
N SER A 85 4.84 -4.05 -4.17
CA SER A 85 4.11 -3.77 -5.39
C SER A 85 4.80 -4.42 -6.60
N PHE A 86 4.03 -4.97 -7.50
CA PHE A 86 4.54 -5.51 -8.77
C PHE A 86 5.25 -4.45 -9.63
N SER A 87 4.88 -3.18 -9.50
CA SER A 87 5.51 -2.07 -10.23
C SER A 87 6.99 -1.88 -9.91
N VAL A 88 7.47 -2.37 -8.77
CA VAL A 88 8.88 -2.23 -8.37
C VAL A 88 9.77 -3.37 -8.87
N ILE A 89 9.22 -4.46 -9.42
CA ILE A 89 10.00 -5.62 -9.83
C ILE A 89 11.05 -5.22 -10.89
N ALA A 90 10.62 -4.64 -12.00
CA ALA A 90 11.51 -4.28 -13.09
C ALA A 90 12.61 -3.27 -12.67
N PRO A 91 12.31 -2.14 -12.03
CA PRO A 91 13.36 -1.20 -11.62
C PRO A 91 14.29 -1.75 -10.54
N VAL A 92 13.77 -2.56 -9.60
CA VAL A 92 14.60 -3.16 -8.53
C VAL A 92 15.50 -4.24 -9.10
N THR A 93 14.99 -5.16 -9.93
CA THR A 93 15.81 -6.21 -10.56
C THR A 93 16.90 -5.61 -11.47
N ALA A 94 16.58 -4.55 -12.22
CA ALA A 94 17.56 -3.83 -13.03
C ALA A 94 18.66 -3.19 -12.17
N ALA A 95 18.29 -2.55 -11.05
CA ALA A 95 19.25 -1.95 -10.13
C ALA A 95 20.14 -3.00 -9.44
N VAL A 96 19.55 -4.13 -9.02
CA VAL A 96 20.31 -5.25 -8.43
C VAL A 96 21.29 -5.83 -9.44
N ALA A 97 20.88 -6.02 -10.70
CA ALA A 97 21.74 -6.56 -11.76
C ALA A 97 22.88 -5.61 -12.12
N ALA A 98 22.65 -4.30 -12.13
CA ALA A 98 23.64 -3.30 -12.53
C ALA A 98 24.65 -2.96 -11.41
N GLN A 99 24.21 -2.85 -10.17
CA GLN A 99 25.01 -2.28 -9.07
C GLN A 99 24.86 -3.03 -7.74
N GLY A 100 24.14 -4.15 -7.74
CA GLY A 100 23.92 -4.98 -6.56
C GLY A 100 22.79 -4.51 -5.63
N THR A 101 22.53 -5.32 -4.61
CA THR A 101 21.38 -5.15 -3.69
C THR A 101 21.43 -3.84 -2.89
N GLY A 102 22.66 -3.38 -2.54
CA GLY A 102 22.84 -2.13 -1.79
C GLY A 102 22.35 -0.91 -2.57
N SER A 103 22.60 -0.86 -3.87
CA SER A 103 22.13 0.22 -4.75
C SER A 103 20.59 0.20 -4.88
N ALA A 104 20.00 -0.99 -5.04
CA ALA A 104 18.56 -1.15 -5.09
C ALA A 104 17.88 -0.66 -3.79
N LEU A 105 18.43 -1.00 -2.62
CA LEU A 105 17.95 -0.49 -1.34
C LEU A 105 18.08 1.03 -1.24
N GLY A 106 19.20 1.60 -1.68
CA GLY A 106 19.40 3.05 -1.76
C GLY A 106 18.35 3.73 -2.65
N GLY A 107 18.01 3.11 -3.79
CA GLY A 107 16.94 3.58 -4.67
C GLY A 107 15.56 3.56 -3.99
N ILE A 108 15.25 2.51 -3.24
CA ILE A 108 13.99 2.41 -2.48
C ILE A 108 13.91 3.52 -1.43
N VAL A 109 15.00 3.79 -0.70
CA VAL A 109 15.05 4.89 0.27
C VAL A 109 14.87 6.24 -0.43
N ALA A 110 15.53 6.46 -1.57
CA ALA A 110 15.39 7.68 -2.35
C ALA A 110 13.95 7.92 -2.81
N VAL A 111 13.25 6.88 -3.27
CA VAL A 111 11.81 6.95 -3.60
C VAL A 111 10.99 7.30 -2.36
N GLY A 112 11.29 6.72 -1.20
CA GLY A 112 10.63 7.06 0.05
C GLY A 112 10.78 8.54 0.41
N VAL A 113 11.99 9.09 0.29
CA VAL A 113 12.27 10.52 0.50
C VAL A 113 11.49 11.39 -0.50
N LEU A 114 11.49 11.01 -1.78
CA LEU A 114 10.72 11.70 -2.81
C LEU A 114 9.23 11.75 -2.47
N LEU A 115 8.65 10.64 -2.02
CA LEU A 115 7.24 10.59 -1.61
C LEU A 115 6.94 11.48 -0.39
N ILE A 116 7.88 11.62 0.55
CA ILE A 116 7.75 12.57 1.65
C ILE A 116 7.71 14.00 1.13
N ILE A 117 8.59 14.35 0.18
CA ILE A 117 8.61 15.68 -0.46
C ILE A 117 7.28 15.93 -1.18
N VAL A 118 6.83 14.98 -1.99
CA VAL A 118 5.53 15.08 -2.69
C VAL A 118 4.38 15.24 -1.69
N GLY A 119 4.37 14.47 -0.60
CA GLY A 119 3.40 14.62 0.48
C GLY A 119 3.41 16.01 1.11
N GLY A 120 4.60 16.58 1.32
CA GLY A 120 4.77 17.97 1.78
C GLY A 120 4.20 18.99 0.78
N VAL A 121 4.47 18.82 -0.50
CA VAL A 121 3.90 19.69 -1.56
C VAL A 121 2.38 19.58 -1.59
N VAL A 122 1.83 18.37 -1.49
CA VAL A 122 0.37 18.15 -1.43
C VAL A 122 -0.24 18.82 -0.21
N HIS A 123 0.45 18.76 0.93
CA HIS A 123 -0.02 19.42 2.15
C HIS A 123 -0.07 20.95 2.02
N LEU A 124 0.88 21.54 1.31
CA LEU A 124 0.98 23.00 1.12
C LEU A 124 0.14 23.52 -0.06
N ALA A 125 0.16 22.82 -1.19
CA ALA A 125 -0.45 23.25 -2.46
C ALA A 125 -1.82 22.60 -2.74
N GLY A 126 -2.25 21.62 -1.91
CA GLY A 126 -3.47 20.86 -2.12
C GLY A 126 -3.31 19.79 -3.20
N THR A 127 -4.42 19.07 -3.50
CA THR A 127 -4.44 17.92 -4.42
C THR A 127 -4.73 18.29 -5.88
N ARG A 128 -5.19 19.51 -6.15
CA ARG A 128 -5.70 19.92 -7.46
C ARG A 128 -4.71 19.72 -8.62
N TRP A 129 -3.43 19.91 -8.37
CA TRP A 129 -2.39 19.69 -9.37
C TRP A 129 -2.19 18.18 -9.66
N LEU A 130 -2.43 17.30 -8.68
CA LEU A 130 -2.40 15.85 -8.89
C LEU A 130 -3.51 15.41 -9.83
N ASP A 131 -4.73 15.94 -9.67
CA ASP A 131 -5.85 15.61 -10.53
C ASP A 131 -5.61 16.06 -11.99
N LEU A 132 -4.83 17.12 -12.17
CA LEU A 132 -4.44 17.62 -13.50
C LEU A 132 -3.30 16.79 -14.12
N THR A 133 -2.34 16.31 -13.31
CA THR A 133 -1.17 15.57 -13.82
C THR A 133 -1.44 14.06 -13.90
N LEU A 134 -2.31 13.52 -13.08
CA LEU A 134 -2.65 12.10 -12.99
C LEU A 134 -4.18 11.89 -13.18
N PRO A 135 -4.76 12.28 -14.33
CA PRO A 135 -6.17 11.99 -14.59
C PRO A 135 -6.40 10.47 -14.62
N PRO A 136 -7.63 9.99 -14.39
CA PRO A 136 -7.97 8.57 -14.34
C PRO A 136 -7.50 7.74 -15.53
N VAL A 137 -7.44 8.36 -16.72
CA VAL A 137 -6.94 7.71 -17.95
C VAL A 137 -5.45 7.39 -17.84
N VAL A 138 -4.64 8.31 -17.29
CA VAL A 138 -3.19 8.09 -17.10
C VAL A 138 -2.95 7.01 -16.06
N THR A 139 -3.63 7.07 -14.92
CA THR A 139 -3.51 6.06 -13.87
C THR A 139 -3.96 4.68 -14.34
N GLY A 140 -5.05 4.61 -15.11
CA GLY A 140 -5.52 3.37 -15.72
C GLY A 140 -4.52 2.79 -16.72
N ALA A 141 -3.93 3.62 -17.59
CA ALA A 141 -2.90 3.19 -18.53
C ALA A 141 -1.64 2.65 -17.83
N VAL A 142 -1.19 3.33 -16.75
CA VAL A 142 -0.05 2.86 -15.94
C VAL A 142 -0.33 1.50 -15.32
N VAL A 143 -1.52 1.31 -14.73
CA VAL A 143 -1.91 0.01 -14.14
C VAL A 143 -1.96 -1.09 -15.19
N ALA A 144 -2.52 -0.80 -16.38
CA ALA A 144 -2.54 -1.76 -17.49
C ALA A 144 -1.12 -2.14 -17.95
N LEU A 145 -0.21 -1.16 -18.11
CA LEU A 145 1.18 -1.42 -18.46
C LEU A 145 1.91 -2.27 -17.43
N ILE A 146 1.67 -2.05 -16.13
CA ILE A 146 2.24 -2.90 -15.07
C ILE A 146 1.73 -4.34 -15.23
N GLY A 147 0.43 -4.53 -15.50
CA GLY A 147 -0.16 -5.85 -15.69
C GLY A 147 0.37 -6.59 -16.93
N PHE A 148 0.67 -5.87 -18.02
CA PHE A 148 1.25 -6.47 -19.24
C PHE A 148 2.72 -6.84 -19.10
N ASN A 149 3.44 -6.29 -18.12
CA ASN A 149 4.88 -6.58 -17.89
C ASN A 149 5.11 -7.67 -16.82
N LEU A 150 4.05 -8.28 -16.33
CA LEU A 150 4.10 -9.40 -15.38
C LEU A 150 3.87 -10.73 -16.10
#